data_444f96e37e2e79d27d9806608517de47
#
_entry.id   444f96e37e2e79d27d9806608517de47
#
_cell.length_a   1.000
_cell.length_b   1.000
_cell.length_c   1.000
_cell.angle_alpha   90.00
_cell.angle_beta   90.00
_cell.angle_gamma   90.00
#
_symmetry.space_group_name_H-M   'P 1'
#
loop_
_entity.id
_entity.type
_entity.pdbx_description
1 polymer ?
#
loop_
_entity_poly.entity_id
_entity_poly.type
_entity_poly.pdbx_seq_one_letter_code
_entity_poly.pdbx_strand_id
1 'polypeptide(L)'
;MVLYSLTFYLFSSVAVLSALMVISAKNPVHSVLFLILSFVNASGLFVLLGAEFLAMILVVVYVGAVAVLFLFVVMMLDINFVKLREGFLQYLPFGALLGIVLVIELGILFLTDRSSNIYNNQTPLQPIVNEVENTKMIGQILYTEYFYLFQICGIILLVAMIGSITLTLRDKGGVKRQNIVSQNTVAVSYTHLTLPTMWYV
;
A
#
# COMPACT_ATOMS: atom_id res chain seq x y z
N MET A 1 -3.28 32.72 -10.12
CA MET A 1 -4.04 31.69 -10.84
C MET A 1 -3.17 30.92 -11.85
N VAL A 2 -2.41 31.58 -12.70
CA VAL A 2 -1.57 30.91 -13.75
C VAL A 2 -0.58 29.91 -13.13
N LEU A 3 0.12 30.28 -12.06
CA LEU A 3 1.08 29.40 -11.40
C LEU A 3 0.41 28.12 -10.84
N TYR A 4 -0.75 28.26 -10.22
CA TYR A 4 -1.53 27.14 -9.68
C TYR A 4 -1.95 26.16 -10.78
N SER A 5 -2.48 26.68 -11.90
CA SER A 5 -2.87 25.84 -13.04
C SER A 5 -1.67 25.13 -13.67
N LEU A 6 -0.54 25.83 -13.78
CA LEU A 6 0.69 25.26 -14.33
C LEU A 6 1.21 24.11 -13.43
N THR A 7 1.22 24.31 -12.12
CA THR A 7 1.63 23.27 -11.16
C THR A 7 0.68 22.07 -11.20
N PHE A 8 -0.64 22.31 -11.33
CA PHE A 8 -1.63 21.24 -11.47
C PHE A 8 -1.36 20.39 -12.72
N TYR A 9 -1.20 21.01 -13.89
CA TYR A 9 -0.93 20.28 -15.13
C TYR A 9 0.41 19.54 -15.09
N LEU A 10 1.41 20.08 -14.43
CA LEU A 10 2.70 19.44 -14.27
C LEU A 10 2.56 18.16 -13.43
N PHE A 11 2.00 18.22 -12.23
CA PHE A 11 1.81 17.04 -11.38
C PHE A 11 0.87 16.02 -12.02
N SER A 12 -0.21 16.47 -12.65
CA SER A 12 -1.17 15.60 -13.32
C SER A 12 -0.54 14.84 -14.49
N SER A 13 0.22 15.53 -15.35
CA SER A 13 0.89 14.90 -16.49
C SER A 13 1.93 13.87 -16.05
N VAL A 14 2.75 14.20 -15.06
CA VAL A 14 3.75 13.28 -14.52
C VAL A 14 3.07 12.07 -13.86
N ALA A 15 1.97 12.27 -13.12
CA ALA A 15 1.20 11.18 -12.49
C ALA A 15 0.66 10.21 -13.55
N VAL A 16 0.05 10.71 -14.64
CA VAL A 16 -0.50 9.87 -15.70
C VAL A 16 0.63 9.14 -16.46
N LEU A 17 1.70 9.84 -16.81
CA LEU A 17 2.83 9.21 -17.49
C LEU A 17 3.51 8.15 -16.63
N SER A 18 3.72 8.42 -15.35
CA SER A 18 4.28 7.42 -14.43
C SER A 18 3.36 6.22 -14.26
N ALA A 19 2.03 6.41 -14.17
CA ALA A 19 1.06 5.31 -14.10
C ALA A 19 1.09 4.43 -15.37
N LEU A 20 1.23 5.02 -16.55
CA LEU A 20 1.41 4.27 -17.80
C LEU A 20 2.74 3.48 -17.79
N MET A 21 3.81 4.06 -17.27
CA MET A 21 5.11 3.38 -17.16
C MET A 21 5.08 2.23 -16.14
N VAL A 22 4.24 2.29 -15.08
CA VAL A 22 4.02 1.17 -14.16
C VAL A 22 3.57 -0.08 -14.91
N ILE A 23 2.63 0.08 -15.84
CA ILE A 23 2.05 -1.05 -16.59
C ILE A 23 2.99 -1.51 -17.71
N SER A 24 3.70 -0.58 -18.35
CA SER A 24 4.54 -0.85 -19.54
C SER A 24 5.93 -1.36 -19.18
N ALA A 25 6.39 -1.18 -17.94
CA ALA A 25 7.73 -1.58 -17.53
C ALA A 25 7.91 -3.10 -17.58
N LYS A 26 9.01 -3.54 -18.19
CA LYS A 26 9.35 -4.96 -18.30
C LYS A 26 9.93 -5.53 -16.99
N ASN A 27 10.62 -4.68 -16.25
CA ASN A 27 11.24 -5.05 -14.97
C ASN A 27 10.30 -4.57 -13.83
N PRO A 28 9.86 -5.47 -12.95
CA PRO A 28 8.96 -5.11 -11.86
C PRO A 28 9.57 -4.13 -10.85
N VAL A 29 10.89 -4.11 -10.70
CA VAL A 29 11.56 -3.11 -9.86
C VAL A 29 11.34 -1.71 -10.42
N HIS A 30 11.50 -1.53 -11.74
CA HIS A 30 11.21 -0.25 -12.39
C HIS A 30 9.73 0.12 -12.31
N SER A 31 8.83 -0.88 -12.42
CA SER A 31 7.39 -0.68 -12.25
C SER A 31 7.07 -0.09 -10.88
N VAL A 32 7.64 -0.64 -9.81
CA VAL A 32 7.43 -0.11 -8.44
C VAL A 32 8.03 1.28 -8.26
N LEU A 33 9.18 1.58 -8.87
CA LEU A 33 9.74 2.95 -8.83
C LEU A 33 8.83 3.97 -9.50
N PHE A 34 8.23 3.63 -10.66
CA PHE A 34 7.22 4.49 -11.29
C PHE A 34 5.94 4.60 -10.47
N LEU A 35 5.56 3.55 -9.75
CA LEU A 35 4.43 3.58 -8.82
C LEU A 35 4.67 4.58 -7.68
N ILE A 36 5.87 4.57 -7.09
CA ILE A 36 6.29 5.54 -6.08
C ILE A 36 6.18 6.97 -6.64
N LEU A 37 6.71 7.20 -7.85
CA LEU A 37 6.64 8.49 -8.51
C LEU A 37 5.21 8.94 -8.74
N SER A 38 4.31 8.04 -9.15
CA SER A 38 2.89 8.31 -9.33
C SER A 38 2.21 8.75 -8.03
N PHE A 39 2.47 8.04 -6.91
CA PHE A 39 1.90 8.39 -5.62
C PHE A 39 2.42 9.72 -5.07
N VAL A 40 3.71 10.03 -5.26
CA VAL A 40 4.28 11.33 -4.85
C VAL A 40 3.60 12.47 -5.61
N ASN A 41 3.39 12.32 -6.92
CA ASN A 41 2.68 13.33 -7.70
C ASN A 41 1.20 13.45 -7.33
N ALA A 42 0.53 12.32 -7.05
CA ALA A 42 -0.84 12.33 -6.55
C ALA A 42 -0.94 13.05 -5.20
N SER A 43 0.02 12.82 -4.29
CA SER A 43 0.08 13.58 -3.03
C SER A 43 0.21 15.08 -3.27
N GLY A 44 1.04 15.51 -4.23
CA GLY A 44 1.14 16.92 -4.63
C GLY A 44 -0.19 17.49 -5.12
N LEU A 45 -0.98 16.72 -5.87
CA LEU A 45 -2.34 17.13 -6.28
C LEU A 45 -3.29 17.26 -5.09
N PHE A 46 -3.21 16.39 -4.09
CA PHE A 46 -4.01 16.52 -2.87
C PHE A 46 -3.65 17.77 -2.05
N VAL A 47 -2.36 18.13 -1.99
CA VAL A 47 -1.95 19.41 -1.37
C VAL A 47 -2.56 20.60 -2.11
N LEU A 48 -2.55 20.56 -3.44
CA LEU A 48 -3.18 21.62 -4.23
C LEU A 48 -4.69 21.74 -4.01
N LEU A 49 -5.35 20.62 -3.67
CA LEU A 49 -6.78 20.61 -3.33
C LEU A 49 -7.07 21.03 -1.87
N GLY A 50 -6.04 21.34 -1.07
CA GLY A 50 -6.19 21.66 0.35
C GLY A 50 -6.40 20.44 1.26
N ALA A 51 -6.24 19.21 0.72
CA ALA A 51 -6.37 17.96 1.47
C ALA A 51 -5.01 17.51 2.04
N GLU A 52 -4.41 18.34 2.89
CA GLU A 52 -3.05 18.14 3.41
C GLU A 52 -2.90 16.84 4.19
N PHE A 53 -3.89 16.52 5.04
CA PHE A 53 -3.89 15.30 5.83
C PHE A 53 -3.88 14.05 4.95
N LEU A 54 -4.71 14.03 3.90
CA LEU A 54 -4.77 12.91 2.96
C LEU A 54 -3.47 12.78 2.14
N ALA A 55 -2.88 13.89 1.74
CA ALA A 55 -1.59 13.93 1.07
C ALA A 55 -0.48 13.31 1.93
N MET A 56 -0.42 13.66 3.20
CA MET A 56 0.58 13.12 4.13
C MET A 56 0.38 11.62 4.37
N ILE A 57 -0.85 11.15 4.54
CA ILE A 57 -1.13 9.71 4.66
C ILE A 57 -0.69 8.96 3.41
N LEU A 58 -0.96 9.51 2.22
CA LEU A 58 -0.54 8.89 0.97
C LEU A 58 0.98 8.69 0.92
N VAL A 59 1.75 9.69 1.30
CA VAL A 59 3.22 9.59 1.32
C VAL A 59 3.70 8.61 2.39
N VAL A 60 3.22 8.75 3.63
CA VAL A 60 3.73 7.95 4.74
C VAL A 60 3.34 6.48 4.60
N VAL A 61 2.09 6.19 4.27
CA VAL A 61 1.57 4.82 4.21
C VAL A 61 1.81 4.18 2.85
N TYR A 62 1.35 4.82 1.75
CA TYR A 62 1.46 4.20 0.43
C TYR A 62 2.87 4.21 -0.12
N VAL A 63 3.58 5.33 -0.04
CA VAL A 63 4.98 5.40 -0.49
C VAL A 63 5.90 4.79 0.55
N GLY A 64 5.82 5.20 1.82
CA GLY A 64 6.74 4.80 2.88
C GLY A 64 6.61 3.34 3.30
N ALA A 65 5.41 2.81 3.46
CA ALA A 65 5.20 1.43 3.90
C ALA A 65 4.94 0.47 2.74
N VAL A 66 3.88 0.72 1.95
CA VAL A 66 3.39 -0.26 0.97
C VAL A 66 4.33 -0.38 -0.23
N ALA A 67 4.68 0.72 -0.88
CA ALA A 67 5.50 0.70 -2.09
C ALA A 67 6.94 0.24 -1.80
N VAL A 68 7.52 0.64 -0.66
CA VAL A 68 8.85 0.16 -0.22
C VAL A 68 8.82 -1.33 0.09
N LEU A 69 7.76 -1.82 0.76
CA LEU A 69 7.58 -3.25 0.99
C LEU A 69 7.49 -4.02 -0.33
N PHE A 70 6.71 -3.52 -1.31
CA PHE A 70 6.64 -4.11 -2.65
C PHE A 70 8.00 -4.13 -3.32
N LEU A 71 8.75 -3.04 -3.25
CA LEU A 71 10.10 -2.96 -3.82
C LEU A 71 11.00 -4.03 -3.22
N PHE A 72 10.98 -4.19 -1.91
CA PHE A 72 11.78 -5.18 -1.21
C PHE A 72 11.39 -6.63 -1.60
N VAL A 73 10.09 -6.93 -1.61
CA VAL A 73 9.58 -8.26 -2.00
C VAL A 73 9.95 -8.60 -3.43
N VAL A 74 9.74 -7.66 -4.37
CA VAL A 74 10.03 -7.89 -5.80
C VAL A 74 11.52 -8.06 -6.05
N MET A 75 12.36 -7.37 -5.29
CA MET A 75 13.82 -7.50 -5.38
C MET A 75 14.30 -8.86 -4.84
N MET A 76 13.64 -9.40 -3.79
CA MET A 76 13.99 -10.70 -3.22
C MET A 76 13.41 -11.89 -3.99
N LEU A 77 12.36 -11.68 -4.79
CA LEU A 77 11.73 -12.74 -5.56
C LEU A 77 12.49 -12.95 -6.88
N ASP A 78 13.06 -14.12 -7.04
CA ASP A 78 13.64 -14.54 -8.33
C ASP A 78 12.53 -14.95 -9.29
N ILE A 79 11.93 -13.95 -9.95
CA ILE A 79 10.79 -14.17 -10.85
C ILE A 79 11.33 -14.44 -12.26
N ASN A 80 10.98 -15.61 -12.80
CA ASN A 80 11.26 -15.93 -14.20
C ASN A 80 10.26 -15.21 -15.12
N PHE A 81 10.67 -14.05 -15.65
CA PHE A 81 9.82 -13.19 -16.50
C PHE A 81 9.39 -13.84 -17.81
N VAL A 82 10.11 -14.84 -18.28
CA VAL A 82 9.77 -15.57 -19.51
C VAL A 82 8.46 -16.34 -19.35
N LYS A 83 8.31 -17.02 -18.21
CA LYS A 83 7.09 -17.79 -17.91
C LYS A 83 5.85 -16.91 -17.67
N LEU A 84 6.01 -15.70 -17.17
CA LEU A 84 4.89 -14.77 -16.95
C LEU A 84 4.26 -14.27 -18.27
N ARG A 85 4.99 -14.33 -19.38
CA ARG A 85 4.50 -13.93 -20.70
C ARG A 85 3.85 -15.05 -21.48
N GLU A 86 4.04 -16.29 -21.06
CA GLU A 86 3.39 -17.45 -21.66
C GLU A 86 1.92 -17.41 -21.28
N GLY A 87 1.03 -17.19 -22.26
CA GLY A 87 -0.42 -17.13 -22.07
C GLY A 87 -1.04 -15.73 -22.11
N PHE A 88 -0.26 -14.66 -22.18
CA PHE A 88 -0.78 -13.29 -22.27
C PHE A 88 -1.77 -13.10 -23.42
N LEU A 89 -1.47 -13.66 -24.59
CA LEU A 89 -2.35 -13.59 -25.77
C LEU A 89 -3.70 -14.29 -25.57
N GLN A 90 -3.77 -15.31 -24.71
CA GLN A 90 -4.98 -16.06 -24.46
C GLN A 90 -5.98 -15.28 -23.60
N TYR A 91 -5.50 -14.45 -22.67
CA TYR A 91 -6.34 -13.61 -21.81
C TYR A 91 -6.57 -12.20 -22.34
N LEU A 92 -5.85 -11.81 -23.39
CA LEU A 92 -5.94 -10.47 -23.98
C LEU A 92 -7.36 -10.10 -24.41
N PRO A 93 -8.18 -10.95 -25.09
CA PRO A 93 -9.53 -10.58 -25.49
C PRO A 93 -10.45 -10.33 -24.29
N PHE A 94 -10.28 -11.09 -23.20
CA PHE A 94 -11.07 -10.91 -21.99
C PHE A 94 -10.69 -9.60 -21.25
N GLY A 95 -9.39 -9.33 -21.13
CA GLY A 95 -8.90 -8.08 -20.55
C GLY A 95 -9.27 -6.84 -21.38
N ALA A 96 -9.21 -6.96 -22.70
CA ALA A 96 -9.61 -5.87 -23.60
C ALA A 96 -11.11 -5.56 -23.49
N LEU A 97 -11.97 -6.60 -23.42
CA LEU A 97 -13.41 -6.41 -23.24
C LEU A 97 -13.71 -5.68 -21.92
N LEU A 98 -13.11 -6.11 -20.83
CA LEU A 98 -13.28 -5.48 -19.52
C LEU A 98 -12.76 -4.02 -19.52
N GLY A 99 -11.62 -3.77 -20.15
CA GLY A 99 -11.07 -2.43 -20.31
C GLY A 99 -11.99 -1.50 -21.11
N ILE A 100 -12.58 -1.99 -22.20
CA ILE A 100 -13.53 -1.24 -23.03
C ILE A 100 -14.79 -0.89 -22.22
N VAL A 101 -15.34 -1.83 -21.45
CA VAL A 101 -16.51 -1.57 -20.59
C VAL A 101 -16.20 -0.44 -19.60
N LEU A 102 -15.06 -0.49 -18.90
CA LEU A 102 -14.66 0.57 -17.98
C LEU A 102 -14.47 1.92 -18.65
N VAL A 103 -13.88 1.95 -19.85
CA VAL A 103 -13.70 3.21 -20.61
C VAL A 103 -15.05 3.79 -21.03
N ILE A 104 -16.01 2.96 -21.47
CA ILE A 104 -17.36 3.39 -21.81
C ILE A 104 -18.08 3.95 -20.59
N GLU A 105 -18.02 3.25 -19.44
CA GLU A 105 -18.64 3.68 -18.19
C GLU A 105 -18.10 5.04 -17.74
N LEU A 106 -16.80 5.22 -17.71
CA LEU A 106 -16.16 6.50 -17.39
C LEU A 106 -16.54 7.57 -18.42
N GLY A 107 -16.58 7.24 -19.71
CA GLY A 107 -16.99 8.14 -20.77
C GLY A 107 -18.41 8.65 -20.60
N ILE A 108 -19.36 7.77 -20.27
CA ILE A 108 -20.76 8.14 -20.00
C ILE A 108 -20.85 9.07 -18.79
N LEU A 109 -20.15 8.77 -17.69
CA LEU A 109 -20.11 9.64 -16.52
C LEU A 109 -19.60 11.03 -16.87
N PHE A 110 -18.53 11.13 -17.64
CA PHE A 110 -17.94 12.40 -18.04
C PHE A 110 -18.84 13.23 -18.96
N LEU A 111 -19.55 12.58 -19.86
CA LEU A 111 -20.52 13.23 -20.75
C LEU A 111 -21.78 13.67 -20.01
N THR A 112 -22.27 12.85 -19.10
CA THR A 112 -23.45 13.15 -18.29
C THR A 112 -23.19 14.33 -17.34
N ASP A 113 -22.04 14.35 -16.70
CA ASP A 113 -21.63 15.44 -15.82
C ASP A 113 -21.48 16.76 -16.58
N ARG A 114 -20.97 16.72 -17.80
CA ARG A 114 -20.86 17.91 -18.66
C ARG A 114 -22.19 18.44 -19.16
N SER A 115 -23.19 17.57 -19.32
CA SER A 115 -24.53 17.97 -19.77
C SER A 115 -25.47 18.35 -18.63
N SER A 116 -25.22 17.94 -17.42
CA SER A 116 -25.94 18.39 -16.24
C SER A 116 -25.41 19.75 -15.79
N ASN A 117 -26.25 20.79 -15.94
CA ASN A 117 -25.99 22.14 -15.43
C ASN A 117 -25.91 22.23 -13.88
N ILE A 118 -25.58 21.13 -13.22
CA ILE A 118 -25.43 21.05 -11.77
C ILE A 118 -24.28 21.96 -11.28
N TYR A 119 -23.29 22.22 -12.14
CA TYR A 119 -22.19 23.14 -11.82
C TYR A 119 -22.58 24.63 -11.75
N ASN A 120 -23.75 25.03 -12.29
CA ASN A 120 -24.14 26.43 -12.24
C ASN A 120 -24.60 26.94 -10.86
N ASN A 121 -24.80 26.03 -9.90
CA ASN A 121 -25.18 26.39 -8.53
C ASN A 121 -24.16 26.02 -7.46
N GLN A 122 -23.05 25.45 -7.84
CA GLN A 122 -21.93 25.33 -6.91
C GLN A 122 -21.17 26.65 -6.93
N THR A 123 -21.30 27.41 -5.87
CA THR A 123 -20.33 28.43 -5.52
C THR A 123 -18.94 27.84 -5.78
N PRO A 124 -18.06 28.58 -6.49
CA PRO A 124 -16.68 28.14 -6.67
C PRO A 124 -16.22 27.65 -5.30
N LEU A 125 -15.63 26.46 -5.26
CA LEU A 125 -14.95 25.99 -4.06
C LEU A 125 -13.89 27.05 -3.76
N GLN A 126 -14.32 28.11 -3.06
CA GLN A 126 -13.36 29.02 -2.47
C GLN A 126 -12.55 28.10 -1.56
N PRO A 127 -11.22 28.12 -1.65
CA PRO A 127 -10.43 27.48 -0.64
C PRO A 127 -11.00 27.99 0.68
N ILE A 128 -11.63 27.09 1.42
CA ILE A 128 -12.19 27.43 2.73
C ILE A 128 -10.95 27.83 3.51
N VAL A 129 -10.68 29.13 3.55
CA VAL A 129 -9.70 29.71 4.45
C VAL A 129 -10.35 29.64 5.83
N ASN A 130 -10.56 28.41 6.29
CA ASN A 130 -10.91 28.18 7.65
C ASN A 130 -9.65 28.40 8.45
N GLU A 131 -9.72 29.23 9.44
CA GLU A 131 -8.70 29.44 10.48
C GLU A 131 -8.36 28.12 11.22
N VAL A 132 -9.07 27.03 10.92
CA VAL A 132 -8.91 25.71 11.51
C VAL A 132 -8.13 24.81 10.55
N GLU A 133 -7.02 24.32 11.00
CA GLU A 133 -6.16 23.37 10.30
C GLU A 133 -6.95 22.13 9.83
N ASN A 134 -6.76 21.70 8.57
CA ASN A 134 -7.47 20.58 7.95
C ASN A 134 -7.42 19.30 8.81
N THR A 135 -6.27 19.00 9.39
CA THR A 135 -6.05 17.86 10.29
C THR A 135 -6.94 17.91 11.53
N LYS A 136 -7.08 19.08 12.13
CA LYS A 136 -7.91 19.28 13.33
C LYS A 136 -9.39 19.12 13.01
N MET A 137 -9.84 19.65 11.88
CA MET A 137 -11.23 19.53 11.44
C MET A 137 -11.61 18.06 11.18
N ILE A 138 -10.76 17.32 10.45
CA ILE A 138 -10.98 15.90 10.19
C ILE A 138 -11.00 15.11 11.51
N GLY A 139 -10.05 15.38 12.41
CA GLY A 139 -9.99 14.72 13.72
C GLY A 139 -11.25 14.92 14.56
N GLN A 140 -11.79 16.14 14.59
CA GLN A 140 -13.02 16.42 15.33
C GLN A 140 -14.21 15.61 14.80
N ILE A 141 -14.39 15.54 13.50
CA ILE A 141 -15.52 14.82 12.87
C ILE A 141 -15.34 13.31 12.99
N LEU A 142 -14.11 12.81 12.77
CA LEU A 142 -13.78 11.38 12.77
C LEU A 142 -14.05 10.72 14.13
N TYR A 143 -13.70 11.41 15.21
CA TYR A 143 -13.82 10.86 16.56
C TYR A 143 -15.18 11.12 17.23
N THR A 144 -16.04 11.92 16.61
CA THR A 144 -17.39 12.20 17.13
C THR A 144 -18.47 11.53 16.28
N GLU A 145 -18.64 11.96 15.03
CA GLU A 145 -19.74 11.49 14.18
C GLU A 145 -19.42 10.15 13.49
N TYR A 146 -18.16 9.94 13.10
CA TYR A 146 -17.72 8.72 12.39
C TYR A 146 -16.98 7.74 13.30
N PHE A 147 -17.14 7.84 14.60
CA PHE A 147 -16.49 6.96 15.59
C PHE A 147 -16.68 5.46 15.30
N TYR A 148 -17.89 5.07 14.90
CA TYR A 148 -18.18 3.68 14.60
C TYR A 148 -17.37 3.15 13.40
N LEU A 149 -17.26 3.93 12.33
CA LEU A 149 -16.45 3.57 11.17
C LEU A 149 -14.96 3.53 11.51
N PHE A 150 -14.48 4.45 12.32
CA PHE A 150 -13.12 4.45 12.82
C PHE A 150 -12.80 3.16 13.59
N GLN A 151 -13.71 2.72 14.46
CA GLN A 151 -13.55 1.48 15.22
C GLN A 151 -13.51 0.24 14.30
N ILE A 152 -14.36 0.18 13.28
CA ILE A 152 -14.35 -0.91 12.30
C ILE A 152 -13.01 -0.96 11.55
N CYS A 153 -12.47 0.19 11.14
CA CYS A 153 -11.14 0.25 10.51
C CYS A 153 -10.06 -0.34 11.42
N GLY A 154 -10.12 -0.07 12.73
CA GLY A 154 -9.19 -0.66 13.70
C GLY A 154 -9.28 -2.18 13.76
N ILE A 155 -10.48 -2.74 13.73
CA ILE A 155 -10.71 -4.19 13.71
C ILE A 155 -10.18 -4.80 12.39
N ILE A 156 -10.42 -4.17 11.25
CA ILE A 156 -9.89 -4.64 9.95
C ILE A 156 -8.37 -4.70 9.98
N LEU A 157 -7.71 -3.66 10.50
CA LEU A 157 -6.25 -3.64 10.63
C LEU A 157 -5.75 -4.75 11.57
N LEU A 158 -6.45 -5.00 12.68
CA LEU A 158 -6.11 -6.09 13.60
C LEU A 158 -6.19 -7.45 12.91
N VAL A 159 -7.26 -7.71 12.17
CA VAL A 159 -7.44 -8.97 11.42
C VAL A 159 -6.35 -9.14 10.35
N ALA A 160 -6.02 -8.05 9.64
CA ALA A 160 -4.95 -8.06 8.64
C ALA A 160 -3.59 -8.37 9.27
N MET A 161 -3.30 -7.79 10.45
CA MET A 161 -2.07 -8.06 11.19
C MET A 161 -1.98 -9.53 11.64
N ILE A 162 -3.05 -10.06 12.25
CA ILE A 162 -3.10 -11.47 12.66
C ILE A 162 -2.96 -12.39 11.43
N GLY A 163 -3.66 -12.07 10.34
CA GLY A 163 -3.58 -12.83 9.10
C GLY A 163 -2.17 -12.87 8.52
N SER A 164 -1.46 -11.75 8.50
CA SER A 164 -0.08 -11.70 8.00
C SER A 164 0.88 -12.54 8.86
N ILE A 165 0.73 -12.51 10.19
CA ILE A 165 1.55 -13.29 11.11
C ILE A 165 1.26 -14.79 10.94
N THR A 166 0.00 -15.19 10.86
CA THR A 166 -0.39 -16.61 10.74
C THR A 166 0.05 -17.22 9.41
N LEU A 167 -0.04 -16.46 8.31
CA LEU A 167 0.39 -16.91 6.99
C LEU A 167 1.92 -17.03 6.87
N THR A 168 2.67 -16.21 7.59
CA THR A 168 4.14 -16.28 7.58
C THR A 168 4.70 -17.26 8.63
N LEU A 169 3.87 -17.73 9.54
CA LEU A 169 4.28 -18.67 10.57
C LEU A 169 4.63 -20.02 9.93
N ARG A 170 5.92 -20.36 9.95
CA ARG A 170 6.42 -21.64 9.49
C ARG A 170 6.68 -22.54 10.68
N ASP A 171 5.81 -23.50 10.92
CA ASP A 171 6.05 -24.56 11.90
C ASP A 171 7.01 -25.59 11.30
N LYS A 172 8.24 -25.61 11.80
CA LYS A 172 9.22 -26.62 11.39
C LYS A 172 8.96 -27.88 12.21
N GLY A 173 8.20 -28.81 11.65
CA GLY A 173 8.08 -30.16 12.20
C GLY A 173 9.47 -30.82 12.32
N GLY A 174 9.81 -31.33 13.47
CA GLY A 174 11.08 -32.03 13.73
C GLY A 174 12.17 -31.23 14.45
N VAL A 175 11.92 -30.00 14.83
CA VAL A 175 12.81 -29.24 15.72
C VAL A 175 12.74 -29.83 17.13
N LYS A 176 13.86 -30.30 17.65
CA LYS A 176 13.95 -30.75 19.05
C LYS A 176 13.66 -29.57 19.98
N ARG A 177 12.46 -29.51 20.54
CA ARG A 177 12.10 -28.52 21.54
C ARG A 177 12.78 -28.88 22.87
N GLN A 178 13.45 -27.89 23.45
CA GLN A 178 13.98 -28.05 24.80
C GLN A 178 12.83 -28.14 25.82
N ASN A 179 12.87 -29.15 26.66
CA ASN A 179 11.93 -29.25 27.77
C ASN A 179 12.61 -28.65 29.02
N ILE A 180 12.28 -27.40 29.31
CA ILE A 180 12.89 -26.63 30.40
C ILE A 180 12.66 -27.30 31.76
N VAL A 181 11.49 -27.95 31.94
CA VAL A 181 11.17 -28.64 33.19
C VAL A 181 12.10 -29.85 33.39
N SER A 182 12.30 -30.68 32.37
CA SER A 182 13.19 -31.84 32.47
C SER A 182 14.67 -31.43 32.64
N GLN A 183 15.08 -30.32 32.05
CA GLN A 183 16.44 -29.81 32.20
C GLN A 183 16.71 -29.27 33.61
N ASN A 184 15.72 -28.62 34.24
CA ASN A 184 15.86 -28.09 35.58
C ASN A 184 15.70 -29.19 36.68
N THR A 185 15.11 -30.34 36.36
CA THR A 185 14.96 -31.46 37.29
C THR A 185 16.11 -32.47 37.23
N VAL A 186 17.06 -32.28 36.30
CA VAL A 186 18.26 -33.12 36.24
C VAL A 186 19.11 -32.85 37.51
N ALA A 187 19.27 -33.88 38.34
CA ALA A 187 20.05 -33.75 39.57
C ALA A 187 21.52 -33.38 39.26
N VAL A 188 22.08 -32.48 40.06
CA VAL A 188 23.46 -31.98 39.93
C VAL A 188 24.50 -33.11 39.86
N SER A 189 24.22 -34.27 40.44
CA SER A 189 25.07 -35.46 40.37
C SER A 189 25.31 -35.98 38.95
N TYR A 190 24.38 -35.76 38.00
CA TYR A 190 24.54 -36.17 36.60
C TYR A 190 25.42 -35.20 35.80
N THR A 191 25.49 -33.97 36.19
CA THR A 191 26.30 -32.95 35.48
C THR A 191 27.80 -33.06 35.76
N HIS A 192 28.18 -33.69 36.90
CA HIS A 192 29.59 -33.89 37.24
C HIS A 192 30.18 -35.20 36.67
N LEU A 193 29.33 -36.13 36.22
CA LEU A 193 29.77 -37.39 35.64
C LEU A 193 30.16 -37.31 34.17
N THR A 194 29.89 -36.17 33.54
CA THR A 194 30.23 -35.93 32.13
C THR A 194 31.45 -35.05 31.90
N LEU A 195 32.26 -34.81 32.93
CA LEU A 195 33.60 -34.30 32.66
C LEU A 195 34.33 -35.41 31.90
N PRO A 196 34.74 -35.18 30.64
CA PRO A 196 35.61 -36.12 30.00
C PRO A 196 36.87 -36.19 30.82
N THR A 197 37.05 -37.29 31.48
CA THR A 197 38.36 -37.69 31.94
C THR A 197 39.23 -37.80 30.72
N MET A 198 39.85 -36.72 30.30
CA MET A 198 41.01 -36.76 29.45
C MET A 198 42.14 -37.33 30.25
N TRP A 199 42.03 -38.62 30.48
CA TRP A 199 43.14 -39.44 30.80
C TRP A 199 43.42 -40.27 29.55
N TYR A 200 44.49 -39.90 28.87
CA TYR A 200 45.48 -40.77 28.22
C TYR A 200 46.34 -39.88 27.32
N VAL A 201 47.53 -39.53 27.86
CA VAL A 201 48.86 -39.89 27.40
C VAL A 201 49.09 -39.63 25.93
#